data_72abd6f1b619dad9709f5dd54c965f1c
#
_entry.id   72abd6f1b619dad9709f5dd54c965f1c
#
_cell.length_a   1.000
_cell.length_b   1.000
_cell.length_c   1.000
_cell.angle_alpha   90.00
_cell.angle_beta   90.00
_cell.angle_gamma   90.00
#
_symmetry.space_group_name_H-M   'P 1'
#
loop_
_entity.id
_entity.type
_entity.pdbx_description
1 polymer ?
#
loop_
_entity_poly.entity_id
_entity_poly.type
_entity_poly.pdbx_seq_one_letter_code
_entity_poly.pdbx_strand_id
1 'polypeptide(L)'
;LLRAYSIAAPTWDDTLEFYSIKVQDGPLTSRLQHIKQGDQIILRPKPVGTLVHDALLPGKRLWFFATGTGIAPFASLIREPQTYEDYDQVILTHTCRNRADLEYGRSLIAGLKDDPLIGDMIDGQLEYYPTTTRENSPCMGRITTLLQQGKVFEDLSLPAITAEHDRAMVCGSMGLNT
;
A
#
# COMPACT_ATOMS: atom_id res chain seq x y z
N LEU A 1 -22.13 -10.97 -8.79
CA LEU A 1 -21.18 -11.33 -7.74
C LEU A 1 -20.61 -10.08 -7.10
N LEU A 2 -20.64 -9.97 -5.77
CA LEU A 2 -20.15 -8.81 -5.04
C LEU A 2 -18.87 -9.16 -4.27
N ARG A 3 -17.88 -8.27 -4.33
CA ARG A 3 -16.63 -8.38 -3.59
C ARG A 3 -16.21 -6.99 -3.12
N ALA A 4 -15.57 -6.92 -1.96
CA ALA A 4 -14.95 -5.70 -1.47
C ALA A 4 -13.63 -5.46 -2.21
N TYR A 5 -13.41 -4.22 -2.62
CA TYR A 5 -12.17 -3.72 -3.19
C TYR A 5 -11.81 -2.41 -2.50
N SER A 6 -10.56 -2.28 -2.14
CA SER A 6 -10.05 -0.99 -1.65
C SER A 6 -9.92 0.00 -2.80
N ILE A 7 -10.32 1.24 -2.55
CA ILE A 7 -10.09 2.34 -3.49
C ILE A 7 -8.60 2.66 -3.45
N ALA A 8 -7.96 2.66 -4.62
CA ALA A 8 -6.56 3.01 -4.79
C ALA A 8 -6.37 4.47 -5.20
N ALA A 9 -7.38 5.10 -5.81
CA ALA A 9 -7.36 6.52 -6.13
C ALA A 9 -7.31 7.41 -4.87
N PRO A 10 -6.59 8.54 -4.89
CA PRO A 10 -6.68 9.55 -3.83
C PRO A 10 -8.03 10.27 -3.85
N THR A 11 -8.37 10.97 -2.76
CA THR A 11 -9.68 11.63 -2.61
C THR A 11 -9.90 12.80 -3.56
N TRP A 12 -8.84 13.42 -4.03
CA TRP A 12 -8.86 14.56 -4.95
C TRP A 12 -8.96 14.18 -6.45
N ASP A 13 -8.85 12.87 -6.77
CA ASP A 13 -8.97 12.39 -8.15
C ASP A 13 -10.46 12.31 -8.57
N ASP A 14 -10.76 12.73 -9.79
CA ASP A 14 -12.11 12.65 -10.38
C ASP A 14 -12.49 11.21 -10.79
N THR A 15 -11.54 10.29 -10.76
CA THR A 15 -11.74 8.89 -11.13
C THR A 15 -11.54 7.96 -9.94
N LEU A 16 -12.23 6.81 -9.96
CA LEU A 16 -11.99 5.72 -9.01
C LEU A 16 -11.02 4.71 -9.62
N GLU A 17 -9.97 4.40 -8.88
CA GLU A 17 -9.00 3.38 -9.23
C GLU A 17 -9.14 2.18 -8.29
N PHE A 18 -9.09 0.97 -8.86
CA PHE A 18 -9.08 -0.28 -8.13
C PHE A 18 -7.96 -1.18 -8.63
N TYR A 19 -7.20 -1.74 -7.72
CA TYR A 19 -6.14 -2.69 -8.05
C TYR A 19 -6.62 -4.13 -7.89
N SER A 20 -6.53 -4.92 -8.95
CA SER A 20 -6.94 -6.33 -8.99
C SER A 20 -5.89 -7.18 -9.68
N ILE A 21 -5.64 -8.38 -9.16
CA ILE A 21 -4.82 -9.39 -9.81
C ILE A 21 -5.69 -10.48 -10.44
N LYS A 22 -5.19 -11.12 -11.49
CA LYS A 22 -5.82 -12.28 -12.09
C LYS A 22 -5.58 -13.49 -11.19
N VAL A 23 -6.65 -13.99 -10.59
CA VAL A 23 -6.62 -15.26 -9.86
C VAL A 23 -7.23 -16.33 -10.76
N GLN A 24 -6.45 -17.36 -11.06
CA GLN A 24 -6.95 -18.50 -11.82
C GLN A 24 -8.14 -19.11 -11.06
N ASP A 25 -9.26 -19.33 -11.77
CA ASP A 25 -10.52 -19.82 -11.21
C ASP A 25 -11.16 -18.91 -10.13
N GLY A 26 -10.70 -17.68 -10.00
CA GLY A 26 -11.30 -16.69 -9.10
C GLY A 26 -12.71 -16.30 -9.58
N PRO A 27 -13.76 -16.41 -8.74
CA PRO A 27 -15.16 -16.22 -9.17
C PRO A 27 -15.45 -14.85 -9.80
N LEU A 28 -14.76 -13.79 -9.37
CA LEU A 28 -14.91 -12.44 -9.91
C LEU A 28 -13.78 -12.11 -10.88
N THR A 29 -12.52 -12.38 -10.51
CA THR A 29 -11.35 -12.00 -11.30
C THR A 29 -11.29 -12.73 -12.64
N SER A 30 -11.84 -13.95 -12.76
CA SER A 30 -12.00 -14.64 -14.03
C SER A 30 -12.88 -13.86 -15.02
N ARG A 31 -13.78 -13.01 -14.54
CA ARG A 31 -14.64 -12.14 -15.36
C ARG A 31 -14.00 -10.77 -15.54
N LEU A 32 -13.51 -10.15 -14.47
CA LEU A 32 -12.88 -8.83 -14.52
C LEU A 32 -11.69 -8.75 -15.48
N GLN A 33 -10.94 -9.86 -15.64
CA GLN A 33 -9.80 -9.89 -16.57
C GLN A 33 -10.18 -9.64 -18.05
N HIS A 34 -11.46 -9.73 -18.41
CA HIS A 34 -11.97 -9.54 -19.77
C HIS A 34 -12.59 -8.18 -20.00
N ILE A 35 -12.74 -7.33 -18.96
CA ILE A 35 -13.28 -5.98 -19.14
C ILE A 35 -12.36 -5.14 -20.02
N LYS A 36 -12.98 -4.25 -20.78
CA LYS A 36 -12.31 -3.33 -21.70
C LYS A 36 -12.78 -1.92 -21.43
N GLN A 37 -12.05 -0.96 -21.95
CA GLN A 37 -12.47 0.44 -21.92
C GLN A 37 -13.89 0.59 -22.53
N GLY A 38 -14.76 1.27 -21.77
CA GLY A 38 -16.17 1.45 -22.11
C GLY A 38 -17.12 0.42 -21.47
N ASP A 39 -16.61 -0.66 -20.90
CA ASP A 39 -17.44 -1.60 -20.15
C ASP A 39 -17.89 -0.99 -18.83
N GLN A 40 -19.07 -1.40 -18.38
CA GLN A 40 -19.67 -0.91 -17.14
C GLN A 40 -19.58 -1.95 -16.02
N ILE A 41 -19.26 -1.49 -14.83
CA ILE A 41 -19.30 -2.27 -13.60
C ILE A 41 -20.25 -1.61 -12.59
N ILE A 42 -20.85 -2.43 -11.72
CA ILE A 42 -21.75 -1.91 -10.67
C ILE A 42 -20.94 -1.68 -9.40
N LEU A 43 -20.92 -0.45 -8.94
CA LEU A 43 -20.39 -0.06 -7.63
C LEU A 43 -21.53 0.22 -6.66
N ARG A 44 -21.35 -0.13 -5.38
CA ARG A 44 -22.27 0.32 -4.34
C ARG A 44 -21.96 1.79 -3.99
N PRO A 45 -22.99 2.61 -3.77
CA PRO A 45 -22.81 4.05 -3.55
C PRO A 45 -22.14 4.37 -2.21
N LYS A 46 -22.23 3.48 -1.21
CA LYS A 46 -21.65 3.71 0.11
C LYS A 46 -20.33 2.94 0.26
N PRO A 47 -19.18 3.64 0.37
CA PRO A 47 -17.92 3.01 0.72
C PRO A 47 -17.95 2.52 2.17
N VAL A 48 -17.19 1.47 2.45
CA VAL A 48 -16.99 0.92 3.80
C VAL A 48 -15.51 0.64 3.98
N GLY A 49 -15.01 0.70 5.20
CA GLY A 49 -13.61 0.43 5.53
C GLY A 49 -13.12 1.35 6.64
N THR A 50 -11.95 1.03 7.18
CA THR A 50 -11.36 1.73 8.35
C THR A 50 -9.93 2.19 8.11
N LEU A 51 -9.37 1.97 6.92
CA LEU A 51 -8.02 2.44 6.56
C LEU A 51 -8.12 3.89 6.08
N VAL A 52 -8.31 4.79 7.02
CA VAL A 52 -8.44 6.24 6.83
C VAL A 52 -7.62 6.97 7.89
N HIS A 53 -7.16 8.19 7.60
CA HIS A 53 -6.36 8.99 8.54
C HIS A 53 -7.05 9.19 9.89
N ASP A 54 -8.34 9.47 9.88
CA ASP A 54 -9.15 9.72 11.10
C ASP A 54 -9.21 8.52 12.07
N ALA A 55 -8.79 7.33 11.62
CA ALA A 55 -8.71 6.15 12.48
C ALA A 55 -7.43 6.10 13.33
N LEU A 56 -6.46 6.98 13.08
CA LEU A 56 -5.17 7.01 13.76
C LEU A 56 -5.09 8.14 14.78
N LEU A 57 -4.39 7.87 15.87
CA LEU A 57 -3.95 8.91 16.78
C LEU A 57 -2.74 9.65 16.18
N PRO A 58 -2.46 10.90 16.60
CA PRO A 58 -1.25 11.61 16.17
C PRO A 58 0.03 10.82 16.45
N GLY A 59 1.01 10.95 15.56
CA GLY A 59 2.31 10.27 15.67
C GLY A 59 3.35 10.99 14.81
N LYS A 60 4.59 10.50 14.83
CA LYS A 60 5.68 11.05 14.00
C LYS A 60 5.91 10.23 12.74
N ARG A 61 5.79 8.90 12.84
CA ARG A 61 6.02 7.98 11.74
C ARG A 61 4.77 7.16 11.45
N LEU A 62 4.42 7.06 10.18
CA LEU A 62 3.32 6.23 9.71
C LEU A 62 3.87 5.05 8.90
N TRP A 63 3.52 3.85 9.35
CA TRP A 63 3.89 2.59 8.71
C TRP A 63 2.69 2.00 7.98
N PHE A 64 2.85 1.73 6.69
CA PHE A 64 1.92 0.97 5.88
C PHE A 64 2.48 -0.42 5.61
N PHE A 65 1.86 -1.45 6.16
CA PHE A 65 2.25 -2.83 5.95
C PHE A 65 1.34 -3.48 4.91
N ALA A 66 1.86 -3.68 3.70
CA ALA A 66 1.13 -4.26 2.59
C ALA A 66 1.66 -5.65 2.21
N THR A 67 0.75 -6.58 1.89
CA THR A 67 1.11 -7.80 1.13
C THR A 67 0.23 -7.93 -0.11
N GLY A 68 0.86 -8.23 -1.25
CA GLY A 68 0.16 -8.39 -2.53
C GLY A 68 -0.73 -7.19 -2.87
N THR A 69 -2.01 -7.44 -3.15
CA THR A 69 -2.99 -6.39 -3.49
C THR A 69 -3.38 -5.50 -2.30
N GLY A 70 -2.96 -5.83 -1.09
CA GLY A 70 -3.16 -4.97 0.08
C GLY A 70 -2.45 -3.60 0.01
N ILE A 71 -1.63 -3.38 -1.01
CA ILE A 71 -1.08 -2.05 -1.31
C ILE A 71 -2.16 -1.05 -1.76
N ALA A 72 -3.29 -1.50 -2.29
CA ALA A 72 -4.30 -0.64 -2.89
C ALA A 72 -4.79 0.51 -1.98
N PRO A 73 -5.22 0.30 -0.72
CA PRO A 73 -5.62 1.42 0.13
C PRO A 73 -4.46 2.37 0.44
N PHE A 74 -3.24 1.85 0.50
CA PHE A 74 -2.06 2.68 0.74
C PHE A 74 -1.64 3.47 -0.50
N ALA A 75 -1.93 2.97 -1.71
CA ALA A 75 -1.80 3.74 -2.94
C ALA A 75 -2.67 5.02 -2.92
N SER A 76 -3.85 4.97 -2.32
CA SER A 76 -4.67 6.14 -2.07
C SER A 76 -3.99 7.08 -1.06
N LEU A 77 -3.66 6.56 0.13
CA LEU A 77 -3.16 7.35 1.25
C LEU A 77 -1.80 8.04 0.98
N ILE A 78 -0.88 7.37 0.29
CA ILE A 78 0.42 7.98 -0.04
C ILE A 78 0.32 9.08 -1.12
N ARG A 79 -0.83 9.23 -1.77
CA ARG A 79 -1.13 10.32 -2.71
C ARG A 79 -1.88 11.48 -2.07
N GLU A 80 -2.22 11.38 -0.77
CA GLU A 80 -2.87 12.44 -0.01
C GLU A 80 -1.83 13.38 0.61
N PRO A 81 -1.89 14.70 0.35
CA PRO A 81 -1.01 15.68 0.99
C PRO A 81 -1.04 15.59 2.53
N GLN A 82 -2.22 15.35 3.11
CA GLN A 82 -2.42 15.22 4.55
C GLN A 82 -1.52 14.15 5.18
N THR A 83 -1.18 13.09 4.46
CA THR A 83 -0.27 12.05 4.95
C THR A 83 1.10 12.64 5.34
N TYR A 84 1.59 13.60 4.56
CA TYR A 84 2.90 14.23 4.76
C TYR A 84 2.85 15.48 5.64
N GLU A 85 1.66 16.04 5.82
CA GLU A 85 1.41 17.12 6.79
C GLU A 85 1.33 16.57 8.23
N ASP A 86 0.71 15.39 8.39
CA ASP A 86 0.47 14.77 9.70
C ASP A 86 1.66 13.96 10.23
N TYR A 87 2.56 13.49 9.35
CA TYR A 87 3.67 12.61 9.73
C TYR A 87 5.00 13.08 9.14
N ASP A 88 6.02 13.13 9.98
CA ASP A 88 7.38 13.49 9.58
C ASP A 88 7.99 12.44 8.62
N GLN A 89 7.53 11.20 8.72
CA GLN A 89 8.05 10.07 7.96
C GLN A 89 6.98 9.03 7.68
N VAL A 90 6.92 8.55 6.44
CA VAL A 90 5.98 7.56 5.95
C VAL A 90 6.75 6.38 5.37
N ILE A 91 6.49 5.18 5.86
CA ILE A 91 7.16 3.97 5.41
C ILE A 91 6.12 3.02 4.80
N LEU A 92 6.22 2.76 3.50
CA LEU A 92 5.42 1.78 2.80
C LEU A 92 6.21 0.49 2.61
N THR A 93 5.89 -0.54 3.36
CA THR A 93 6.42 -1.89 3.13
C THR A 93 5.50 -2.66 2.19
N HIS A 94 6.04 -3.34 1.20
CA HIS A 94 5.27 -4.12 0.26
C HIS A 94 5.89 -5.49 0.03
N THR A 95 5.29 -6.53 0.60
CA THR A 95 5.76 -7.91 0.50
C THR A 95 4.95 -8.67 -0.54
N CYS A 96 5.62 -9.22 -1.55
CA CYS A 96 5.03 -10.07 -2.57
C CYS A 96 5.75 -11.41 -2.66
N ARG A 97 5.23 -12.33 -3.47
CA ARG A 97 5.89 -13.61 -3.71
C ARG A 97 7.05 -13.45 -4.68
N ASN A 98 6.82 -12.76 -5.77
CA ASN A 98 7.74 -12.60 -6.88
C ASN A 98 7.98 -11.11 -7.17
N ARG A 99 9.05 -10.82 -7.91
CA ARG A 99 9.43 -9.44 -8.29
C ARG A 99 8.40 -8.77 -9.19
N ALA A 100 7.78 -9.54 -10.09
CA ALA A 100 6.74 -9.03 -10.98
C ALA A 100 5.50 -8.53 -10.21
N ASP A 101 5.19 -9.14 -9.07
CA ASP A 101 4.05 -8.73 -8.23
C ASP A 101 4.28 -7.37 -7.54
N LEU A 102 5.53 -6.88 -7.50
CA LEU A 102 5.91 -5.58 -6.93
C LEU A 102 5.77 -4.42 -7.94
N GLU A 103 5.52 -4.72 -9.22
CA GLU A 103 5.59 -3.72 -10.29
C GLU A 103 4.60 -2.56 -10.09
N TYR A 104 3.39 -2.85 -9.66
CA TYR A 104 2.40 -1.80 -9.36
C TYR A 104 2.94 -0.80 -8.32
N GLY A 105 3.48 -1.29 -7.21
CA GLY A 105 4.04 -0.43 -6.16
C GLY A 105 5.25 0.38 -6.63
N ARG A 106 6.15 -0.26 -7.40
CA ARG A 106 7.33 0.43 -7.96
C ARG A 106 6.96 1.55 -8.92
N SER A 107 6.04 1.27 -9.84
CA SER A 107 5.57 2.25 -10.81
C SER A 107 4.83 3.41 -10.12
N LEU A 108 4.02 3.10 -9.10
CA LEU A 108 3.34 4.10 -8.29
C LEU A 108 4.35 5.04 -7.63
N ILE A 109 5.32 4.50 -6.88
CA ILE A 109 6.34 5.30 -6.18
C ILE A 109 7.18 6.12 -7.16
N ALA A 110 7.56 5.55 -8.30
CA ALA A 110 8.31 6.28 -9.33
C ALA A 110 7.52 7.48 -9.87
N GLY A 111 6.21 7.33 -10.06
CA GLY A 111 5.34 8.40 -10.56
C GLY A 111 5.06 9.53 -9.55
N LEU A 112 5.20 9.25 -8.24
CA LEU A 112 4.89 10.26 -7.21
C LEU A 112 5.83 11.48 -7.24
N LYS A 113 7.05 11.32 -7.69
CA LYS A 113 8.02 12.42 -7.79
C LYS A 113 7.61 13.50 -8.78
N ASP A 114 6.84 13.11 -9.79
CA ASP A 114 6.34 14.01 -10.84
C ASP A 114 4.91 14.50 -10.51
N ASP A 115 4.36 14.13 -9.36
CA ASP A 115 3.02 14.55 -8.95
C ASP A 115 3.03 16.03 -8.54
N PRO A 116 2.16 16.88 -9.13
CA PRO A 116 2.18 18.31 -8.89
C PRO A 116 1.73 18.73 -7.48
N LEU A 117 1.05 17.85 -6.74
CA LEU A 117 0.56 18.13 -5.39
C LEU A 117 1.52 17.69 -4.31
N ILE A 118 2.14 16.53 -4.48
CA ILE A 118 2.93 15.90 -3.42
C ILE A 118 4.40 15.66 -3.79
N GLY A 119 4.78 15.85 -5.05
CA GLY A 119 6.14 15.55 -5.53
C GLY A 119 7.25 16.17 -4.66
N ASP A 120 7.07 17.44 -4.27
CA ASP A 120 8.02 18.15 -3.41
C ASP A 120 7.91 17.71 -1.92
N MET A 121 6.76 17.17 -1.49
CA MET A 121 6.53 16.76 -0.09
C MET A 121 7.16 15.41 0.23
N ILE A 122 7.18 14.49 -0.73
CA ILE A 122 7.64 13.10 -0.51
C ILE A 122 9.17 12.98 -0.40
N ASP A 123 9.92 13.98 -0.86
CA ASP A 123 11.38 13.92 -0.83
C ASP A 123 11.90 13.89 0.61
N GLY A 124 12.54 12.78 0.96
CA GLY A 124 13.02 12.52 2.33
C GLY A 124 11.93 12.12 3.34
N GLN A 125 10.63 12.15 2.99
CA GLN A 125 9.56 11.73 3.90
C GLN A 125 9.03 10.33 3.58
N LEU A 126 8.96 9.92 2.30
CA LEU A 126 8.42 8.63 1.90
C LEU A 126 9.54 7.62 1.64
N GLU A 127 9.50 6.51 2.38
CA GLU A 127 10.35 5.35 2.18
C GLU A 127 9.54 4.16 1.65
N TYR A 128 10.02 3.55 0.57
CA TYR A 128 9.41 2.34 0.02
C TYR A 128 10.32 1.13 0.24
N TYR A 129 9.81 0.14 0.97
CA TYR A 129 10.54 -1.08 1.34
C TYR A 129 9.90 -2.33 0.73
N PRO A 130 10.22 -2.67 -0.53
CA PRO A 130 9.69 -3.85 -1.21
C PRO A 130 10.47 -5.11 -0.82
N THR A 131 9.74 -6.21 -0.55
CA THR A 131 10.36 -7.51 -0.25
C THR A 131 9.72 -8.63 -1.06
N THR A 132 10.48 -9.71 -1.31
CA THR A 132 9.98 -10.94 -1.93
C THR A 132 10.13 -12.13 -1.01
N THR A 133 9.22 -13.11 -1.13
CA THR A 133 9.26 -14.32 -0.29
C THR A 133 9.65 -15.59 -1.03
N ARG A 134 9.62 -15.59 -2.36
CA ARG A 134 9.90 -16.78 -3.18
C ARG A 134 10.98 -16.57 -4.22
N GLU A 135 11.06 -15.38 -4.78
CA GLU A 135 12.03 -15.03 -5.80
C GLU A 135 13.18 -14.20 -5.20
N ASN A 136 14.41 -14.45 -5.65
CA ASN A 136 15.58 -13.69 -5.18
C ASN A 136 15.45 -12.20 -5.55
N SER A 137 15.66 -11.34 -4.57
CA SER A 137 15.60 -9.88 -4.70
C SER A 137 16.59 -9.24 -3.72
N PRO A 138 16.87 -7.94 -3.84
CA PRO A 138 17.75 -7.24 -2.89
C PRO A 138 17.30 -7.39 -1.43
N CYS A 139 16.00 -7.50 -1.17
CA CYS A 139 15.46 -7.78 0.17
C CYS A 139 14.51 -8.97 0.11
N MET A 140 14.88 -10.07 0.73
CA MET A 140 14.07 -11.29 0.83
C MET A 140 13.61 -11.53 2.24
N GLY A 141 12.32 -11.88 2.37
CA GLY A 141 11.72 -12.29 3.62
C GLY A 141 10.30 -11.79 3.81
N ARG A 142 9.61 -12.38 4.78
CA ARG A 142 8.34 -11.86 5.26
C ARG A 142 8.61 -10.62 6.10
N ILE A 143 7.81 -9.57 5.92
CA ILE A 143 8.00 -8.33 6.67
C ILE A 143 7.97 -8.55 8.20
N THR A 144 7.13 -9.44 8.69
CA THR A 144 7.07 -9.79 10.13
C THR A 144 8.38 -10.36 10.65
N THR A 145 9.02 -11.24 9.87
CA THR A 145 10.33 -11.81 10.22
C THR A 145 11.44 -10.75 10.18
N LEU A 146 11.43 -9.91 9.15
CA LEU A 146 12.44 -8.84 8.98
C LEU A 146 12.34 -7.78 10.09
N LEU A 147 11.12 -7.47 10.54
CA LEU A 147 10.89 -6.59 11.70
C LEU A 147 11.42 -7.22 13.00
N GLN A 148 11.10 -8.51 13.26
CA GLN A 148 11.58 -9.24 14.44
C GLN A 148 13.11 -9.33 14.50
N GLN A 149 13.75 -9.45 13.33
CA GLN A 149 15.22 -9.48 13.22
C GLN A 149 15.86 -8.09 13.29
N GLY A 150 15.06 -7.02 13.30
CA GLY A 150 15.57 -5.65 13.27
C GLY A 150 16.08 -5.17 11.90
N LYS A 151 16.04 -6.05 10.89
CA LYS A 151 16.62 -5.77 9.56
C LYS A 151 15.97 -4.56 8.87
N VAL A 152 14.65 -4.39 8.98
CA VAL A 152 13.94 -3.25 8.40
C VAL A 152 14.48 -1.93 8.96
N PHE A 153 14.70 -1.88 10.27
CA PHE A 153 15.19 -0.68 10.95
C PHE A 153 16.63 -0.37 10.58
N GLU A 154 17.45 -1.42 10.45
CA GLU A 154 18.85 -1.32 10.02
C GLU A 154 18.95 -0.82 8.57
N ASP A 155 18.21 -1.43 7.66
CA ASP A 155 18.20 -1.09 6.22
C ASP A 155 17.71 0.35 5.99
N LEU A 156 16.72 0.83 6.76
CA LEU A 156 16.15 2.17 6.64
C LEU A 156 16.82 3.20 7.57
N SER A 157 17.79 2.78 8.38
CA SER A 157 18.43 3.63 9.41
C SER A 157 17.42 4.29 10.37
N LEU A 158 16.38 3.52 10.74
CA LEU A 158 15.29 3.97 11.61
C LEU A 158 15.37 3.29 12.98
N PRO A 159 14.92 3.98 14.04
CA PRO A 159 14.73 3.32 15.33
C PRO A 159 13.57 2.32 15.28
N ALA A 160 13.56 1.36 16.18
CA ALA A 160 12.47 0.42 16.35
C ALA A 160 11.12 1.12 16.56
N ILE A 161 10.03 0.44 16.16
CA ILE A 161 8.66 0.94 16.32
C ILE A 161 8.34 1.10 17.81
N THR A 162 7.76 2.24 18.16
CA THR A 162 7.28 2.55 19.50
C THR A 162 5.84 3.06 19.46
N ALA A 163 5.05 2.76 20.47
CA ALA A 163 3.67 3.27 20.56
C ALA A 163 3.61 4.80 20.71
N GLU A 164 4.68 5.41 21.18
CA GLU A 164 4.77 6.86 21.36
C GLU A 164 4.86 7.60 20.01
N HIS A 165 5.70 7.11 19.10
CA HIS A 165 6.01 7.83 17.86
C HIS A 165 5.40 7.23 16.62
N ASP A 166 5.02 5.95 16.64
CA ASP A 166 4.65 5.23 15.44
C ASP A 166 3.15 4.94 15.37
N ARG A 167 2.62 5.00 14.17
CA ARG A 167 1.28 4.52 13.82
C ARG A 167 1.41 3.54 12.68
N ALA A 168 0.50 2.56 12.65
CA ALA A 168 0.56 1.50 11.65
C ALA A 168 -0.81 1.19 11.07
N MET A 169 -0.85 0.99 9.77
CA MET A 169 -1.97 0.38 9.06
C MET A 169 -1.52 -0.91 8.39
N VAL A 170 -2.35 -1.93 8.44
CA VAL A 170 -2.05 -3.25 7.91
C VAL A 170 -3.11 -3.67 6.91
N CYS A 171 -2.70 -4.05 5.70
CA CYS A 171 -3.60 -4.59 4.68
C CYS A 171 -2.93 -5.69 3.87
N GLY A 172 -3.56 -6.86 3.79
CA GLY A 172 -3.00 -7.97 3.03
C GLY A 172 -3.51 -9.33 3.45
N SER A 173 -2.66 -10.34 3.31
CA SER A 173 -3.01 -11.72 3.63
C SER A 173 -3.21 -11.93 5.13
N MET A 174 -4.00 -12.97 5.49
CA MET A 174 -4.21 -13.36 6.89
C MET A 174 -2.89 -13.59 7.66
N GLY A 175 -1.86 -14.13 6.99
CA GLY A 175 -0.55 -14.34 7.62
C GLY A 175 0.25 -13.05 7.91
N LEU A 176 -0.25 -11.87 7.53
CA LEU A 176 0.31 -10.58 7.94
C LEU A 176 -0.34 -10.10 9.25
N ASN A 177 -1.58 -10.52 9.51
CA ASN A 177 -2.39 -10.08 10.64
C ASN A 177 -2.27 -11.00 11.88
N THR A 178 -1.48 -12.06 11.78
CA THR A 178 -1.17 -12.99 12.86
C THR A 178 0.23 -12.80 13.40
#